data_40d06ac7b7aeb9903f0051345d346343
#
_entry.id   40d06ac7b7aeb9903f0051345d346343
#
_cell.length_a   1.000
_cell.length_b   1.000
_cell.length_c   1.000
_cell.angle_alpha   90.00
_cell.angle_beta   90.00
_cell.angle_gamma   90.00
#
_symmetry.space_group_name_H-M   'P 1'
#
loop_
_entity.id
_entity.type
_entity.pdbx_description
1 polymer ?
#
loop_
_entity_poly.entity_id
_entity_poly.type
_entity_poly.pdbx_seq_one_letter_code
_entity_poly.pdbx_strand_id
1 'polypeptide(L)'
;ERARRLLGHGLADRWMRRALEEYRSGSVTAWRAAEIARVSLYEMLVRIHEEGIAYDLDPDVLERIGSLARAKTTVGEDTAAYGDDEDASGVAQLRDQFKPARVRTLFVGESPPAGDTHFYRANSNLFRATREAFVQAFGPEAVSDGPRFLREFQDRGCWLVDLVDRPVNRLGDDKRQALVSGGVATLARTIADVRPVHIVAVKATVDDEVRAAMEVAGVEADLLALPFPVRQWRAVYVRKLAEALTRWD
;
A
#
# COMPACT_ATOMS: atom_id res chain seq x y z
N GLU A 1 -5.82 42.14 -14.42
CA GLU A 1 -4.75 41.33 -13.75
C GLU A 1 -5.12 40.96 -12.32
N ARG A 2 -5.66 41.93 -11.52
CA ARG A 2 -6.09 41.68 -10.12
C ARG A 2 -7.23 40.66 -9.99
N ALA A 3 -8.20 40.65 -10.89
CA ALA A 3 -9.31 39.70 -10.90
C ALA A 3 -8.87 38.28 -11.26
N ARG A 4 -7.90 38.09 -12.16
CA ARG A 4 -7.32 36.79 -12.49
C ARG A 4 -6.54 36.16 -11.34
N ARG A 5 -5.83 36.99 -10.53
CA ARG A 5 -5.14 36.51 -9.32
C ARG A 5 -6.13 36.05 -8.25
N LEU A 6 -7.21 36.79 -8.00
CA LEU A 6 -8.23 36.45 -7.01
C LEU A 6 -9.01 35.18 -7.37
N LEU A 7 -9.30 34.95 -8.66
CA LEU A 7 -9.92 33.73 -9.14
C LEU A 7 -8.98 32.52 -9.05
N GLY A 8 -7.68 32.72 -9.25
CA GLY A 8 -6.66 31.67 -9.12
C GLY A 8 -6.49 31.17 -7.68
N HIS A 9 -6.49 32.06 -6.70
CA HIS A 9 -6.42 31.69 -5.28
C HIS A 9 -7.67 30.94 -4.81
N GLY A 10 -8.85 31.33 -5.22
CA GLY A 10 -10.10 30.65 -4.82
C GLY A 10 -10.23 29.22 -5.39
N LEU A 11 -9.64 28.96 -6.56
CA LEU A 11 -9.58 27.62 -7.15
C LEU A 11 -8.53 26.75 -6.47
N ALA A 12 -7.36 27.28 -6.19
CA ALA A 12 -6.29 26.57 -5.49
C ALA A 12 -6.74 26.16 -4.06
N ASP A 13 -7.40 27.07 -3.34
CA ASP A 13 -7.96 26.80 -2.01
C ASP A 13 -9.06 25.72 -2.03
N ARG A 14 -9.85 25.68 -3.11
CA ARG A 14 -10.90 24.67 -3.27
C ARG A 14 -10.30 23.28 -3.54
N TRP A 15 -9.28 23.20 -4.37
CA TRP A 15 -8.58 21.95 -4.65
C TRP A 15 -7.82 21.45 -3.42
N MET A 16 -7.17 22.34 -2.68
CA MET A 16 -6.49 21.99 -1.44
C MET A 16 -7.47 21.42 -0.40
N ARG A 17 -8.61 22.08 -0.17
CA ARG A 17 -9.63 21.57 0.76
C ARG A 17 -10.15 20.21 0.35
N ARG A 18 -10.46 20.01 -0.93
CA ARG A 18 -10.91 18.71 -1.46
C ARG A 18 -9.84 17.65 -1.25
N ALA A 19 -8.60 17.94 -1.58
CA ALA A 19 -7.47 17.03 -1.42
C ALA A 19 -7.27 16.60 0.04
N LEU A 20 -7.35 17.54 0.98
CA LEU A 20 -7.25 17.27 2.41
C LEU A 20 -8.44 16.45 2.94
N GLU A 21 -9.64 16.68 2.44
CA GLU A 21 -10.83 15.93 2.81
C GLU A 21 -10.76 14.49 2.30
N GLU A 22 -10.36 14.27 1.05
CA GLU A 22 -10.15 12.94 0.47
C GLU A 22 -8.99 12.20 1.17
N TYR A 23 -7.92 12.91 1.55
CA TYR A 23 -6.84 12.33 2.34
C TYR A 23 -7.29 11.98 3.76
N ARG A 24 -8.05 12.87 4.44
CA ARG A 24 -8.59 12.64 5.78
C ARG A 24 -9.54 11.44 5.82
N SER A 25 -10.33 11.25 4.76
CA SER A 25 -11.21 10.09 4.62
C SER A 25 -10.48 8.79 4.26
N GLY A 26 -9.18 8.87 3.95
CA GLY A 26 -8.37 7.73 3.50
C GLY A 26 -8.65 7.28 2.06
N SER A 27 -9.42 8.08 1.30
CA SER A 27 -9.74 7.79 -0.09
C SER A 27 -8.54 7.96 -1.01
N VAL A 28 -7.56 8.77 -0.61
CA VAL A 28 -6.35 9.02 -1.40
C VAL A 28 -5.10 9.05 -0.51
N THR A 29 -3.94 8.82 -1.13
CA THR A 29 -2.62 8.99 -0.49
C THR A 29 -2.24 10.47 -0.42
N ALA A 30 -1.23 10.83 0.41
CA ALA A 30 -0.70 12.19 0.45
C ALA A 30 -0.16 12.64 -0.91
N TRP A 31 0.40 11.72 -1.70
CA TRP A 31 0.84 11.98 -3.06
C TRP A 31 -0.34 12.36 -3.97
N ARG A 32 -1.39 11.56 -3.95
CA ARG A 32 -2.60 11.85 -4.75
C ARG A 32 -3.29 13.13 -4.30
N ALA A 33 -3.31 13.40 -3.00
CA ALA A 33 -3.82 14.66 -2.48
C ALA A 33 -2.99 15.86 -2.99
N ALA A 34 -1.65 15.73 -3.07
CA ALA A 34 -0.77 16.73 -3.64
C ALA A 34 -1.10 17.02 -5.11
N GLU A 35 -1.38 15.98 -5.89
CA GLU A 35 -1.78 16.11 -7.30
C GLU A 35 -3.15 16.78 -7.47
N ILE A 36 -4.15 16.39 -6.67
CA ILE A 36 -5.49 17.03 -6.67
C ILE A 36 -5.36 18.52 -6.35
N ALA A 37 -4.50 18.86 -5.37
CA ALA A 37 -4.24 20.24 -4.98
C ALA A 37 -3.30 20.99 -5.94
N ARG A 38 -2.63 20.28 -6.85
CA ARG A 38 -1.59 20.79 -7.77
C ARG A 38 -0.43 21.44 -7.05
N VAL A 39 0.01 20.82 -5.96
CA VAL A 39 1.17 21.25 -5.16
C VAL A 39 2.21 20.13 -5.10
N SER A 40 3.41 20.45 -4.63
CA SER A 40 4.41 19.42 -4.35
C SER A 40 3.96 18.52 -3.18
N LEU A 41 4.47 17.27 -3.16
CA LEU A 41 4.24 16.38 -2.02
C LEU A 41 4.70 17.01 -0.70
N TYR A 42 5.82 17.72 -0.70
CA TYR A 42 6.31 18.43 0.48
C TYR A 42 5.31 19.48 0.98
N GLU A 43 4.77 20.32 0.10
CA GLU A 43 3.78 21.33 0.43
C GLU A 43 2.48 20.70 0.95
N MET A 44 2.04 19.59 0.35
CA MET A 44 0.89 18.84 0.84
C MET A 44 1.13 18.26 2.24
N LEU A 45 2.31 17.72 2.52
CA LEU A 45 2.66 17.18 3.84
C LEU A 45 2.73 18.27 4.91
N VAL A 46 3.27 19.44 4.56
CA VAL A 46 3.24 20.62 5.44
C VAL A 46 1.80 21.01 5.76
N ARG A 47 0.93 21.05 4.75
CA ARG A 47 -0.47 21.42 4.94
C ARG A 47 -1.24 20.38 5.76
N ILE A 48 -1.00 19.08 5.52
CA ILE A 48 -1.56 17.98 6.32
C ILE A 48 -1.16 18.14 7.80
N HIS A 49 0.09 18.51 8.05
CA HIS A 49 0.60 18.76 9.40
C HIS A 49 -0.07 19.98 10.05
N GLU A 50 -0.16 21.11 9.34
CA GLU A 50 -0.80 22.33 9.82
C GLU A 50 -2.28 22.13 10.18
N GLU A 51 -2.99 21.29 9.40
CA GLU A 51 -4.40 20.93 9.63
C GLU A 51 -4.58 19.86 10.73
N GLY A 52 -3.50 19.44 11.39
CA GLY A 52 -3.54 18.42 12.45
C GLY A 52 -4.03 17.05 11.96
N ILE A 53 -3.96 16.79 10.65
CA ILE A 53 -4.32 15.50 10.09
C ILE A 53 -3.15 14.55 10.33
N ALA A 54 -3.43 13.38 10.91
CA ALA A 54 -2.39 12.38 11.15
C ALA A 54 -1.77 11.90 9.82
N TYR A 55 -0.45 11.97 9.72
CA TYR A 55 0.31 11.46 8.58
C TYR A 55 1.43 10.55 9.06
N ASP A 56 1.78 9.57 8.25
CA ASP A 56 2.71 8.50 8.62
C ASP A 56 4.12 8.75 8.05
N LEU A 57 4.69 9.88 8.45
CA LEU A 57 6.09 10.16 8.16
C LEU A 57 6.80 10.49 9.47
N ASP A 58 7.90 9.78 9.71
CA ASP A 58 8.86 10.11 10.73
C ASP A 58 9.33 11.57 10.49
N PRO A 59 9.46 12.41 11.52
CA PRO A 59 10.01 13.77 11.40
C PRO A 59 11.33 13.81 10.64
N ASP A 60 12.19 12.82 10.81
CA ASP A 60 13.45 12.67 10.07
C ASP A 60 13.25 12.51 8.56
N VAL A 61 12.14 11.87 8.15
CA VAL A 61 11.79 11.72 6.73
C VAL A 61 11.31 13.05 6.13
N LEU A 62 10.59 13.87 6.90
CA LEU A 62 10.21 15.23 6.46
C LEU A 62 11.43 16.13 6.27
N GLU A 63 12.40 16.05 7.16
CA GLU A 63 13.66 16.82 7.06
C GLU A 63 14.48 16.36 5.85
N ARG A 64 14.56 15.06 5.59
CA ARG A 64 15.21 14.47 4.39
C ARG A 64 14.51 14.88 3.09
N ILE A 65 13.18 14.85 3.04
CA ILE A 65 12.41 15.32 1.89
C ILE A 65 12.64 16.82 1.66
N GLY A 66 12.67 17.61 2.73
CA GLY A 66 12.96 19.04 2.67
C GLY A 66 14.39 19.35 2.21
N SER A 67 15.38 18.56 2.60
CA SER A 67 16.76 18.68 2.14
C SER A 67 16.93 18.27 0.68
N LEU A 68 16.25 17.21 0.23
CA LEU A 68 16.22 16.77 -1.17
C LEU A 68 15.50 17.78 -2.09
N ALA A 69 14.42 18.40 -1.62
CA ALA A 69 13.73 19.45 -2.37
C ALA A 69 14.61 20.70 -2.54
N ARG A 70 15.40 21.06 -1.52
CA ARG A 70 16.38 22.16 -1.59
C ARG A 70 17.57 21.85 -2.51
N ALA A 71 18.03 20.59 -2.52
CA ALA A 71 19.13 20.15 -3.38
C ALA A 71 18.73 20.10 -4.88
N LYS A 72 17.45 19.80 -5.18
CA LYS A 72 16.95 19.76 -6.57
C LYS A 72 16.84 21.14 -7.26
N THR A 73 16.86 22.22 -6.49
CA THR A 73 16.85 23.58 -7.06
C THR A 73 18.22 23.98 -7.62
N THR A 74 19.27 23.17 -7.41
CA THR A 74 20.65 23.51 -7.77
C THR A 74 21.32 22.58 -8.79
N VAL A 75 20.65 21.51 -9.26
CA VAL A 75 21.27 20.59 -10.24
C VAL A 75 20.29 20.25 -11.35
N GLY A 76 20.70 20.55 -12.58
CA GLY A 76 19.98 20.17 -13.79
C GLY A 76 19.95 18.66 -14.02
N GLU A 77 19.05 18.27 -14.91
CA GLU A 77 18.72 16.94 -15.36
C GLU A 77 19.94 16.01 -15.51
N ASP A 78 19.96 14.94 -14.72
CA ASP A 78 20.66 13.71 -15.07
C ASP A 78 19.80 12.51 -14.66
N THR A 79 19.32 11.80 -15.67
CA THR A 79 18.63 10.53 -15.59
C THR A 79 19.61 9.45 -15.17
N ALA A 80 19.76 9.21 -13.88
CA ALA A 80 20.45 8.01 -13.38
C ALA A 80 19.46 6.85 -13.33
N ALA A 81 19.69 5.86 -14.20
CA ALA A 81 19.08 4.54 -14.11
C ALA A 81 19.51 3.89 -12.79
N TYR A 82 18.55 3.67 -11.89
CA TYR A 82 18.79 3.00 -10.62
C TYR A 82 18.54 1.51 -10.75
N GLY A 83 19.42 0.73 -10.12
CA GLY A 83 19.37 -0.73 -10.05
C GLY A 83 18.18 -1.28 -9.27
N ASP A 84 16.98 -1.13 -9.83
CA ASP A 84 15.72 -1.62 -9.24
C ASP A 84 15.51 -3.14 -9.51
N ASP A 85 16.31 -3.77 -10.36
CA ASP A 85 16.11 -5.17 -10.77
C ASP A 85 16.68 -6.20 -9.76
N GLU A 86 17.73 -5.89 -9.03
CA GLU A 86 18.31 -6.82 -8.04
C GLU A 86 17.44 -6.93 -6.78
N ASP A 87 16.84 -5.86 -6.32
CA ASP A 87 16.00 -5.85 -5.11
C ASP A 87 14.63 -6.50 -5.36
N ALA A 88 14.06 -6.33 -6.54
CA ALA A 88 12.82 -6.98 -6.96
C ALA A 88 12.96 -8.51 -7.04
N SER A 89 14.09 -9.02 -7.54
CA SER A 89 14.40 -10.44 -7.59
C SER A 89 14.52 -11.05 -6.18
N GLY A 90 15.18 -10.36 -5.25
CA GLY A 90 15.34 -10.81 -3.86
C GLY A 90 14.00 -10.86 -3.11
N VAL A 91 13.11 -9.90 -3.34
CA VAL A 91 11.77 -9.87 -2.73
C VAL A 91 10.88 -11.00 -3.27
N ALA A 92 10.91 -11.27 -4.57
CA ALA A 92 10.15 -12.36 -5.17
C ALA A 92 10.60 -13.72 -4.64
N GLN A 93 11.90 -13.97 -4.55
CA GLN A 93 12.46 -15.20 -3.97
C GLN A 93 12.04 -15.37 -2.50
N LEU A 94 12.09 -14.29 -1.72
CA LEU A 94 11.71 -14.31 -0.31
C LEU A 94 10.21 -14.61 -0.14
N ARG A 95 9.35 -14.00 -0.96
CA ARG A 95 7.91 -14.30 -1.01
C ARG A 95 7.65 -15.77 -1.31
N ASP A 96 8.33 -16.32 -2.28
CA ASP A 96 8.11 -17.70 -2.73
C ASP A 96 8.57 -18.74 -1.69
N GLN A 97 9.56 -18.42 -0.83
CA GLN A 97 9.94 -19.25 0.32
C GLN A 97 8.80 -19.41 1.35
N PHE A 98 7.89 -18.44 1.44
CA PHE A 98 6.74 -18.47 2.35
C PHE A 98 5.43 -18.85 1.65
N LYS A 99 5.48 -19.34 0.41
CA LYS A 99 4.29 -19.86 -0.25
C LYS A 99 3.88 -21.18 0.42
N PRO A 100 2.64 -21.27 0.96
CA PRO A 100 2.15 -22.53 1.55
C PRO A 100 1.88 -23.56 0.46
N ALA A 101 1.89 -24.85 0.82
CA ALA A 101 1.53 -25.92 -0.08
C ALA A 101 0.10 -25.78 -0.62
N ARG A 102 -0.81 -25.22 0.20
CA ARG A 102 -2.17 -24.86 -0.18
C ARG A 102 -2.46 -23.44 0.31
N VAL A 103 -2.70 -22.53 -0.62
CA VAL A 103 -3.13 -21.15 -0.30
C VAL A 103 -4.63 -21.16 0.00
N ARG A 104 -5.01 -20.89 1.25
CA ARG A 104 -6.40 -20.69 1.67
C ARG A 104 -6.81 -19.23 1.61
N THR A 105 -5.93 -18.35 2.07
CA THR A 105 -6.14 -16.90 2.10
C THR A 105 -5.02 -16.19 1.33
N LEU A 106 -5.39 -15.57 0.22
CA LEU A 106 -4.48 -14.77 -0.60
C LEU A 106 -4.58 -13.30 -0.21
N PHE A 107 -3.51 -12.73 0.32
CA PHE A 107 -3.39 -11.29 0.53
C PHE A 107 -2.82 -10.64 -0.74
N VAL A 108 -3.43 -9.56 -1.19
CA VAL A 108 -3.01 -8.84 -2.40
C VAL A 108 -2.69 -7.39 -2.04
N GLY A 109 -1.41 -7.03 -2.11
CA GLY A 109 -0.91 -5.66 -2.04
C GLY A 109 -0.90 -4.99 -3.41
N GLU A 110 -0.66 -3.70 -3.45
CA GLU A 110 -0.53 -2.94 -4.71
C GLU A 110 0.84 -3.17 -5.36
N SER A 111 1.89 -2.98 -4.58
CA SER A 111 3.28 -3.10 -5.01
C SER A 111 4.20 -3.23 -3.79
N PRO A 112 5.39 -3.82 -3.93
CA PRO A 112 6.37 -3.79 -2.87
C PRO A 112 6.78 -2.34 -2.56
N PRO A 113 7.15 -2.02 -1.31
CA PRO A 113 7.67 -0.71 -0.96
C PRO A 113 9.06 -0.49 -1.60
N ALA A 114 9.38 0.77 -1.91
CA ALA A 114 10.75 1.12 -2.27
C ALA A 114 11.64 1.06 -1.03
N GLY A 115 12.75 0.31 -1.10
CA GLY A 115 13.75 0.18 -0.03
C GLY A 115 13.60 -1.09 0.81
N ASP A 116 14.28 -1.12 1.96
CA ASP A 116 14.49 -2.34 2.75
C ASP A 116 13.30 -2.84 3.57
N THR A 117 12.19 -2.08 3.63
CA THR A 117 11.01 -2.52 4.37
C THR A 117 10.16 -3.45 3.51
N HIS A 118 9.86 -4.66 4.01
CA HIS A 118 9.00 -5.60 3.31
C HIS A 118 8.25 -6.51 4.28
N PHE A 119 7.08 -7.02 3.88
CA PHE A 119 6.29 -7.95 4.70
C PHE A 119 7.10 -9.17 5.11
N TYR A 120 7.73 -9.85 4.15
CA TYR A 120 8.50 -11.06 4.38
C TYR A 120 9.89 -10.83 5.01
N ARG A 121 10.30 -9.57 5.19
CA ARG A 121 11.43 -9.20 6.05
C ARG A 121 11.01 -8.95 7.51
N ALA A 122 9.72 -9.09 7.83
CA ALA A 122 9.12 -8.88 9.15
C ALA A 122 9.32 -7.47 9.73
N ASN A 123 9.52 -6.46 8.88
CA ASN A 123 9.87 -5.10 9.30
C ASN A 123 8.91 -4.00 8.80
N SER A 124 7.83 -4.37 8.06
CA SER A 124 6.87 -3.40 7.53
C SER A 124 5.70 -3.13 8.48
N ASN A 125 4.99 -2.02 8.26
CA ASN A 125 3.74 -1.72 8.98
C ASN A 125 2.66 -2.78 8.70
N LEU A 126 2.59 -3.26 7.46
CA LEU A 126 1.66 -4.32 7.08
C LEU A 126 1.94 -5.60 7.87
N PHE A 127 3.21 -6.00 8.00
CA PHE A 127 3.59 -7.15 8.81
C PHE A 127 3.12 -7.02 10.27
N ARG A 128 3.44 -5.89 10.91
CA ARG A 128 3.08 -5.64 12.31
C ARG A 128 1.58 -5.63 12.55
N ALA A 129 0.82 -4.99 11.64
CA ALA A 129 -0.64 -4.92 11.76
C ALA A 129 -1.31 -6.27 11.47
N THR A 130 -0.80 -7.04 10.49
CA THR A 130 -1.31 -8.39 10.20
C THR A 130 -1.08 -9.31 11.39
N ARG A 131 0.13 -9.30 11.97
CA ARG A 131 0.42 -10.07 13.18
C ARG A 131 -0.49 -9.67 14.36
N GLU A 132 -0.73 -8.39 14.57
CA GLU A 132 -1.64 -7.90 15.61
C GLU A 132 -3.09 -8.42 15.39
N ALA A 133 -3.55 -8.46 14.16
CA ALA A 133 -4.86 -9.02 13.82
C ALA A 133 -4.92 -10.53 14.12
N PHE A 134 -3.85 -11.27 13.86
CA PHE A 134 -3.77 -12.69 14.22
C PHE A 134 -3.78 -12.90 15.73
N VAL A 135 -3.06 -12.06 16.49
CA VAL A 135 -3.10 -12.09 17.97
C VAL A 135 -4.51 -11.81 18.48
N GLN A 136 -5.21 -10.87 17.87
CA GLN A 136 -6.58 -10.53 18.26
C GLN A 136 -7.56 -11.66 17.90
N ALA A 137 -7.34 -12.37 16.79
CA ALA A 137 -8.22 -13.47 16.36
C ALA A 137 -7.99 -14.77 17.15
N PHE A 138 -6.71 -15.11 17.41
CA PHE A 138 -6.34 -16.45 17.91
C PHE A 138 -5.74 -16.42 19.33
N GLY A 139 -5.52 -15.24 19.87
CA GLY A 139 -4.86 -15.07 21.18
C GLY A 139 -3.34 -14.97 21.11
N PRO A 140 -2.71 -14.33 22.10
CA PRO A 140 -1.26 -14.08 22.11
C PRO A 140 -0.43 -15.37 22.24
N GLU A 141 -0.96 -16.43 22.86
CA GLU A 141 -0.26 -17.71 23.02
C GLU A 141 -0.20 -18.52 21.71
N ALA A 142 -1.10 -18.24 20.76
CA ALA A 142 -1.20 -18.92 19.47
C ALA A 142 -0.44 -18.21 18.34
N VAL A 143 0.19 -17.08 18.63
CA VAL A 143 0.85 -16.24 17.61
C VAL A 143 2.24 -15.82 18.04
N SER A 144 3.24 -16.32 17.36
CA SER A 144 4.65 -16.03 17.66
C SER A 144 5.04 -14.57 17.40
N ASP A 145 6.12 -14.16 18.07
CA ASP A 145 6.75 -12.87 17.86
C ASP A 145 7.71 -12.84 16.65
N GLY A 146 7.86 -11.66 16.09
CA GLY A 146 8.86 -11.36 15.07
C GLY A 146 8.78 -12.27 13.85
N PRO A 147 9.92 -12.64 13.26
CA PRO A 147 9.97 -13.40 12.00
C PRO A 147 9.33 -14.80 12.07
N ARG A 148 9.16 -15.38 13.26
CA ARG A 148 8.50 -16.68 13.43
C ARG A 148 7.04 -16.64 12.97
N PHE A 149 6.37 -15.50 13.12
CA PHE A 149 5.01 -15.30 12.63
C PHE A 149 4.88 -15.58 11.14
N LEU A 150 5.90 -15.33 10.33
CA LEU A 150 5.85 -15.64 8.90
C LEU A 150 5.63 -17.13 8.61
N ARG A 151 6.18 -18.01 9.45
CA ARG A 151 5.93 -19.46 9.35
C ARG A 151 4.49 -19.81 9.74
N GLU A 152 3.98 -19.22 10.80
CA GLU A 152 2.57 -19.42 11.20
C GLU A 152 1.60 -18.87 10.15
N PHE A 153 1.91 -17.72 9.55
CA PHE A 153 1.15 -17.18 8.43
C PHE A 153 1.12 -18.16 7.25
N GLN A 154 2.27 -18.77 6.90
CA GLN A 154 2.39 -19.82 5.90
C GLN A 154 1.61 -21.08 6.30
N ASP A 155 1.77 -21.57 7.53
CA ASP A 155 1.16 -22.82 8.03
C ASP A 155 -0.37 -22.74 8.06
N ARG A 156 -0.92 -21.54 8.27
CA ARG A 156 -2.37 -21.26 8.16
C ARG A 156 -2.86 -21.09 6.72
N GLY A 157 -1.99 -21.34 5.73
CA GLY A 157 -2.32 -21.23 4.32
C GLY A 157 -2.46 -19.80 3.82
N CYS A 158 -1.86 -18.83 4.50
CA CYS A 158 -1.85 -17.42 4.08
C CYS A 158 -0.64 -17.13 3.20
N TRP A 159 -0.86 -16.38 2.13
CA TRP A 159 0.20 -15.93 1.24
C TRP A 159 -0.07 -14.50 0.77
N LEU A 160 0.96 -13.66 0.74
CA LEU A 160 0.86 -12.28 0.28
C LEU A 160 1.61 -12.12 -1.03
N VAL A 161 0.93 -11.56 -2.01
CA VAL A 161 1.48 -11.16 -3.30
C VAL A 161 1.17 -9.70 -3.56
N ASP A 162 1.91 -9.08 -4.46
CA ASP A 162 1.61 -7.73 -4.94
C ASP A 162 1.04 -7.79 -6.35
N LEU A 163 0.16 -6.86 -6.68
CA LEU A 163 -0.44 -6.71 -8.01
C LEU A 163 0.62 -6.32 -9.05
N VAL A 164 1.59 -5.50 -8.63
CA VAL A 164 2.76 -5.11 -9.41
C VAL A 164 4.03 -5.58 -8.69
N ASP A 165 4.97 -6.16 -9.41
CA ASP A 165 6.19 -6.78 -8.86
C ASP A 165 7.32 -5.79 -8.52
N ARG A 166 7.13 -4.49 -8.77
CA ARG A 166 8.10 -3.43 -8.53
C ARG A 166 7.46 -2.22 -7.86
N PRO A 167 8.24 -1.40 -7.13
CA PRO A 167 7.72 -0.20 -6.49
C PRO A 167 7.10 0.77 -7.50
N VAL A 168 5.85 1.21 -7.24
CA VAL A 168 5.13 2.18 -8.09
C VAL A 168 5.02 3.56 -7.46
N ASN A 169 5.50 3.74 -6.23
CA ASN A 169 5.32 4.96 -5.45
C ASN A 169 5.99 6.20 -6.05
N ARG A 170 6.97 6.02 -6.96
CA ARG A 170 7.71 7.10 -7.62
C ARG A 170 7.26 7.36 -9.04
N LEU A 171 6.28 6.63 -9.54
CA LEU A 171 5.76 6.76 -10.89
C LEU A 171 4.64 7.80 -10.95
N GLY A 172 4.56 8.53 -12.05
CA GLY A 172 3.39 9.37 -12.34
C GLY A 172 2.14 8.52 -12.55
N ASP A 173 0.96 9.11 -12.33
CA ASP A 173 -0.34 8.42 -12.30
C ASP A 173 -0.60 7.54 -13.54
N ASP A 174 -0.37 8.05 -14.74
CA ASP A 174 -0.63 7.30 -15.98
C ASP A 174 0.22 6.02 -16.07
N LYS A 175 1.51 6.12 -15.72
CA LYS A 175 2.42 4.97 -15.71
C LYS A 175 2.07 3.98 -14.60
N ARG A 176 1.70 4.49 -13.43
CA ARG A 176 1.26 3.67 -12.31
C ARG A 176 -0.03 2.93 -12.67
N GLN A 177 -1.03 3.62 -13.22
CA GLN A 177 -2.29 3.03 -13.63
C GLN A 177 -2.08 1.95 -14.71
N ALA A 178 -1.22 2.22 -15.69
CA ALA A 178 -0.89 1.23 -16.73
C ALA A 178 -0.25 -0.03 -16.14
N LEU A 179 0.63 0.10 -15.16
CA LEU A 179 1.25 -1.04 -14.48
C LEU A 179 0.26 -1.81 -13.62
N VAL A 180 -0.57 -1.10 -12.86
CA VAL A 180 -1.60 -1.68 -12.00
C VAL A 180 -2.60 -2.46 -12.85
N SER A 181 -3.10 -1.87 -13.94
CA SER A 181 -3.99 -2.56 -14.89
C SER A 181 -3.31 -3.75 -15.59
N GLY A 182 -2.02 -3.62 -15.93
CA GLY A 182 -1.22 -4.72 -16.48
C GLY A 182 -1.01 -5.88 -15.50
N GLY A 183 -1.01 -5.60 -14.20
CA GLY A 183 -0.88 -6.58 -13.12
C GLY A 183 -2.08 -7.53 -13.00
N VAL A 184 -3.28 -7.10 -13.43
CA VAL A 184 -4.52 -7.88 -13.35
C VAL A 184 -4.37 -9.26 -14.00
N ALA A 185 -3.78 -9.35 -15.20
CA ALA A 185 -3.60 -10.62 -15.89
C ALA A 185 -2.63 -11.58 -15.15
N THR A 186 -1.62 -11.05 -14.50
CA THR A 186 -0.67 -11.84 -13.69
C THR A 186 -1.32 -12.30 -12.40
N LEU A 187 -2.06 -11.41 -11.72
CA LEU A 187 -2.83 -11.77 -10.53
C LEU A 187 -3.90 -12.82 -10.86
N ALA A 188 -4.60 -12.70 -11.99
CA ALA A 188 -5.60 -13.68 -12.44
C ALA A 188 -4.99 -15.08 -12.61
N ARG A 189 -3.80 -15.18 -13.21
CA ARG A 189 -3.06 -16.45 -13.30
C ARG A 189 -2.73 -17.00 -11.92
N THR A 190 -2.23 -16.16 -11.02
CA THR A 190 -1.94 -16.56 -9.65
C THR A 190 -3.19 -17.06 -8.92
N ILE A 191 -4.33 -16.36 -9.03
CA ILE A 191 -5.61 -16.77 -8.44
C ILE A 191 -6.09 -18.09 -9.04
N ALA A 192 -6.00 -18.27 -10.35
CA ALA A 192 -6.38 -19.51 -11.04
C ALA A 192 -5.54 -20.72 -10.59
N ASP A 193 -4.23 -20.50 -10.37
CA ASP A 193 -3.30 -21.54 -9.94
C ASP A 193 -3.54 -21.98 -8.49
N VAL A 194 -3.72 -21.01 -7.56
CA VAL A 194 -3.80 -21.31 -6.13
C VAL A 194 -5.21 -21.54 -5.63
N ARG A 195 -6.23 -21.02 -6.33
CA ARG A 195 -7.66 -21.14 -6.03
C ARG A 195 -7.98 -20.89 -4.56
N PRO A 196 -7.72 -19.68 -4.05
CA PRO A 196 -7.89 -19.38 -2.65
C PRO A 196 -9.39 -19.37 -2.29
N VAL A 197 -9.69 -19.68 -1.03
CA VAL A 197 -11.07 -19.57 -0.49
C VAL A 197 -11.38 -18.13 -0.13
N HIS A 198 -10.36 -17.41 0.36
CA HIS A 198 -10.48 -16.02 0.78
C HIS A 198 -9.40 -15.16 0.11
N ILE A 199 -9.77 -13.93 -0.24
CA ILE A 199 -8.84 -12.93 -0.74
C ILE A 199 -8.95 -11.68 0.13
N VAL A 200 -7.80 -11.13 0.54
CA VAL A 200 -7.70 -9.88 1.29
C VAL A 200 -7.02 -8.83 0.40
N ALA A 201 -7.77 -7.88 -0.13
CA ALA A 201 -7.22 -6.73 -0.84
C ALA A 201 -6.68 -5.73 0.19
N VAL A 202 -5.36 -5.58 0.23
CA VAL A 202 -4.66 -4.67 1.13
C VAL A 202 -4.45 -3.34 0.42
N LYS A 203 -5.16 -2.33 0.85
CA LYS A 203 -5.38 -1.04 0.23
C LYS A 203 -6.63 -1.05 -0.66
N ALA A 204 -7.62 -0.26 -0.22
CA ALA A 204 -8.92 -0.21 -0.90
C ALA A 204 -8.84 0.18 -2.40
N THR A 205 -7.72 0.79 -2.83
CA THR A 205 -7.52 1.19 -4.23
C THR A 205 -7.19 0.03 -5.17
N VAL A 206 -6.97 -1.19 -4.69
CA VAL A 206 -6.74 -2.39 -5.53
C VAL A 206 -7.94 -3.34 -5.53
N ASP A 207 -9.05 -2.96 -4.92
CA ASP A 207 -10.26 -3.81 -4.84
C ASP A 207 -10.83 -4.11 -6.23
N ASP A 208 -10.93 -3.12 -7.09
CA ASP A 208 -11.47 -3.27 -8.45
C ASP A 208 -10.59 -4.19 -9.31
N GLU A 209 -9.26 -4.04 -9.24
CA GLU A 209 -8.31 -4.89 -9.95
C GLU A 209 -8.33 -6.34 -9.43
N VAL A 210 -8.51 -6.52 -8.13
CA VAL A 210 -8.65 -7.86 -7.55
C VAL A 210 -9.94 -8.52 -8.02
N ARG A 211 -11.06 -7.80 -8.07
CA ARG A 211 -12.34 -8.30 -8.64
C ARG A 211 -12.19 -8.66 -10.10
N ALA A 212 -11.57 -7.79 -10.89
CA ALA A 212 -11.32 -8.08 -12.30
C ALA A 212 -10.43 -9.33 -12.48
N ALA A 213 -9.40 -9.49 -11.64
CA ALA A 213 -8.55 -10.67 -11.67
C ALA A 213 -9.28 -11.96 -11.26
N MET A 214 -10.20 -11.91 -10.29
CA MET A 214 -11.06 -13.04 -9.90
C MET A 214 -12.00 -13.44 -11.06
N GLU A 215 -12.61 -12.46 -11.72
CA GLU A 215 -13.48 -12.70 -12.88
C GLU A 215 -12.71 -13.36 -14.04
N VAL A 216 -11.54 -12.82 -14.40
CA VAL A 216 -10.65 -13.39 -15.43
C VAL A 216 -10.18 -14.80 -15.07
N ALA A 217 -9.90 -15.05 -13.78
CA ALA A 217 -9.49 -16.36 -13.28
C ALA A 217 -10.65 -17.37 -13.23
N GLY A 218 -11.91 -16.94 -13.30
CA GLY A 218 -13.09 -17.79 -13.08
C GLY A 218 -13.10 -18.41 -11.67
N VAL A 219 -12.65 -17.67 -10.66
CA VAL A 219 -12.56 -18.14 -9.27
C VAL A 219 -13.46 -17.28 -8.39
N GLU A 220 -14.37 -17.95 -7.67
CA GLU A 220 -15.16 -17.34 -6.62
C GLU A 220 -14.43 -17.50 -5.29
N ALA A 221 -14.23 -16.42 -4.56
CA ALA A 221 -13.63 -16.37 -3.23
C ALA A 221 -14.28 -15.24 -2.43
N ASP A 222 -14.28 -15.38 -1.09
CA ASP A 222 -14.69 -14.30 -0.20
C ASP A 222 -13.65 -13.16 -0.26
N LEU A 223 -14.07 -12.00 -0.74
CA LEU A 223 -13.18 -10.83 -0.86
C LEU A 223 -13.39 -9.86 0.29
N LEU A 224 -12.32 -9.57 1.02
CA LEU A 224 -12.24 -8.56 2.06
C LEU A 224 -11.32 -7.42 1.63
N ALA A 225 -11.88 -6.25 1.35
CA ALA A 225 -11.11 -5.04 1.10
C ALA A 225 -10.79 -4.32 2.41
N LEU A 226 -9.50 -4.06 2.65
CA LEU A 226 -8.99 -3.40 3.85
C LEU A 226 -8.20 -2.14 3.49
N PRO A 227 -8.27 -1.09 4.31
CA PRO A 227 -7.36 0.04 4.15
C PRO A 227 -5.92 -0.41 4.44
N PHE A 228 -4.93 0.24 3.83
CA PHE A 228 -3.55 0.00 4.22
C PHE A 228 -3.34 0.41 5.69
N PRO A 229 -2.66 -0.40 6.54
CA PRO A 229 -2.59 -0.20 7.98
C PRO A 229 -1.61 0.89 8.41
N VAL A 230 -1.88 2.12 8.03
CA VAL A 230 -1.19 3.32 8.51
C VAL A 230 -2.00 3.98 9.63
N ARG A 231 -1.37 4.62 10.56
CA ARG A 231 -1.90 5.31 11.76
C ARG A 231 -3.41 5.14 12.03
N GLN A 232 -4.26 6.03 11.54
CA GLN A 232 -5.71 6.01 11.79
C GLN A 232 -6.41 4.76 11.23
N TRP A 233 -5.86 4.15 10.19
CA TRP A 233 -6.42 2.96 9.55
C TRP A 233 -5.93 1.66 10.16
N ARG A 234 -4.85 1.69 10.97
CA ARG A 234 -4.29 0.48 11.59
C ARG A 234 -5.33 -0.25 12.44
N ALA A 235 -6.03 0.46 13.31
CA ALA A 235 -7.04 -0.15 14.17
C ALA A 235 -8.22 -0.73 13.36
N VAL A 236 -8.62 -0.06 12.27
CA VAL A 236 -9.66 -0.56 11.36
C VAL A 236 -9.20 -1.82 10.65
N TYR A 237 -7.97 -1.82 10.10
CA TYR A 237 -7.36 -2.98 9.46
C TYR A 237 -7.31 -4.18 10.41
N VAL A 238 -6.70 -3.97 11.59
CA VAL A 238 -6.52 -5.03 12.61
C VAL A 238 -7.86 -5.64 13.02
N ARG A 239 -8.82 -4.81 13.40
CA ARG A 239 -10.14 -5.27 13.82
C ARG A 239 -10.86 -6.06 12.73
N LYS A 240 -10.98 -5.48 11.52
CA LYS A 240 -11.69 -6.13 10.41
C LYS A 240 -11.01 -7.43 9.97
N LEU A 241 -9.69 -7.47 9.93
CA LEU A 241 -8.96 -8.68 9.60
C LEU A 241 -9.13 -9.74 10.69
N ALA A 242 -9.06 -9.38 11.97
CA ALA A 242 -9.27 -10.31 13.08
C ALA A 242 -10.68 -10.93 13.05
N GLU A 243 -11.72 -10.10 12.84
CA GLU A 243 -13.11 -10.56 12.68
C GLU A 243 -13.26 -11.57 11.51
N ALA A 244 -12.57 -11.30 10.40
CA ALA A 244 -12.58 -12.19 9.25
C ALA A 244 -11.85 -13.50 9.54
N LEU A 245 -10.64 -13.42 10.09
CA LEU A 245 -9.84 -14.60 10.46
C LEU A 245 -10.60 -15.54 11.42
N THR A 246 -11.24 -14.99 12.45
CA THR A 246 -12.06 -15.78 13.38
C THR A 246 -13.25 -16.48 12.69
N ARG A 247 -13.80 -15.87 11.64
CA ARG A 247 -14.92 -16.47 10.89
C ARG A 247 -14.46 -17.54 9.88
N TRP A 248 -13.22 -17.43 9.39
CA TRP A 248 -12.65 -18.32 8.37
C TRP A 248 -11.89 -19.53 8.92
N ASP A 249 -11.61 -19.54 10.23
CA ASP A 249 -10.96 -20.67 10.92
C ASP A 249 -11.94 -21.81 11.11
#